data_bfac0def0615463c26d62c4fbab47ea3
#
_entry.id   bfac0def0615463c26d62c4fbab47ea3
#
_cell.length_a   1.000
_cell.length_b   1.000
_cell.length_c   1.000
_cell.angle_alpha   90.00
_cell.angle_beta   90.00
_cell.angle_gamma   90.00
#
_symmetry.space_group_name_H-M   'P 1'
#
loop_
_entity.id
_entity.type
_entity.pdbx_description
1 polymer ?
#
loop_
_entity_poly.entity_id
_entity_poly.type
_entity_poly.pdbx_seq_one_letter_code
_entity_poly.pdbx_strand_id
1 'polypeptide(L)'
;NPESVASLRQHNVLLYDEARDLTVLGFEDLDREHGSDDDFNDALFYVTSNPRSAIVNDATVTITYTGDDTDGDGINDPVDDYPNDPTKAYDNFYPAESTFGSLAFEDLWPNKGDYDFNDLVVDYYFTEVLNASNEIVELKADFILKATGATYENGFGFELGITPDQVTSISGSNIFGSAVTLTENGTEANQTKAVCMVFDNVYGIMSRPEGFYVNTQPDAPYVIPDTVSIVISFTQPQLSVNLGTPP
;
A
#
# COMPACT_ATOMS: atom_id res chain seq x y z
N ASN A 1 -29.46 30.36 -0.70
CA ASN A 1 -29.33 29.72 -2.00
C ASN A 1 -29.89 30.66 -3.08
N PRO A 2 -29.13 31.07 -4.07
CA PRO A 2 -29.55 31.99 -5.11
C PRO A 2 -30.54 31.39 -6.11
N GLU A 3 -30.54 30.05 -6.34
CA GLU A 3 -31.43 29.45 -7.34
C GLU A 3 -32.89 29.56 -6.95
N SER A 4 -33.67 30.04 -7.91
CA SER A 4 -35.12 30.17 -7.82
C SER A 4 -35.81 28.80 -7.96
N VAL A 5 -35.29 27.94 -8.79
CA VAL A 5 -35.82 26.59 -9.05
C VAL A 5 -35.32 25.61 -7.99
N ALA A 6 -36.23 25.02 -7.24
CA ALA A 6 -35.90 24.16 -6.10
C ALA A 6 -35.04 22.92 -6.45
N SER A 7 -35.25 22.34 -7.64
CA SER A 7 -34.48 21.17 -8.08
C SER A 7 -33.04 21.49 -8.44
N LEU A 8 -32.71 22.74 -8.74
CA LEU A 8 -31.35 23.18 -9.05
C LEU A 8 -30.53 23.59 -7.81
N ARG A 9 -31.13 23.60 -6.61
CA ARG A 9 -30.47 23.93 -5.35
C ARG A 9 -29.55 22.80 -4.80
N GLN A 10 -29.59 21.66 -5.44
CA GLN A 10 -28.69 20.56 -5.12
C GLN A 10 -27.38 20.75 -5.89
N HIS A 11 -26.29 21.02 -5.18
CA HIS A 11 -24.94 21.21 -5.71
C HIS A 11 -24.01 20.04 -5.39
N ASN A 12 -24.57 18.89 -5.04
CA ASN A 12 -23.80 17.67 -4.83
C ASN A 12 -24.59 16.46 -5.30
N VAL A 13 -23.86 15.42 -5.64
CA VAL A 13 -24.39 14.12 -6.02
C VAL A 13 -23.62 13.03 -5.32
N LEU A 14 -24.33 11.98 -4.92
CA LEU A 14 -23.71 10.79 -4.35
C LEU A 14 -23.83 9.66 -5.39
N LEU A 15 -22.69 9.19 -5.85
CA LEU A 15 -22.56 8.15 -6.86
C LEU A 15 -21.97 6.89 -6.21
N TYR A 16 -22.27 5.76 -6.77
CA TYR A 16 -21.65 4.49 -6.42
C TYR A 16 -21.00 3.86 -7.64
N ASP A 17 -19.69 3.73 -7.59
CA ASP A 17 -18.89 2.99 -8.56
C ASP A 17 -18.89 1.52 -8.13
N GLU A 18 -19.70 0.72 -8.82
CA GLU A 18 -19.87 -0.70 -8.50
C GLU A 18 -18.60 -1.50 -8.82
N ALA A 19 -17.92 -1.12 -9.91
CA ALA A 19 -16.70 -1.82 -10.35
C ALA A 19 -15.56 -1.70 -9.34
N ARG A 20 -15.39 -0.52 -8.72
CA ARG A 20 -14.35 -0.27 -7.72
C ARG A 20 -14.85 -0.34 -6.27
N ASP A 21 -16.13 -0.62 -6.07
CA ASP A 21 -16.81 -0.57 -4.75
C ASP A 21 -16.55 0.75 -4.00
N LEU A 22 -16.63 1.88 -4.71
CA LEU A 22 -16.39 3.21 -4.17
C LEU A 22 -17.65 4.05 -4.10
N THR A 23 -17.83 4.79 -3.02
CA THR A 23 -18.82 5.85 -2.93
C THR A 23 -18.15 7.17 -3.29
N VAL A 24 -18.65 7.82 -4.35
CA VAL A 24 -18.11 9.08 -4.88
C VAL A 24 -19.06 10.22 -4.58
N LEU A 25 -18.54 11.32 -4.05
CA LEU A 25 -19.25 12.56 -3.78
C LEU A 25 -18.77 13.62 -4.78
N GLY A 26 -19.66 14.03 -5.69
CA GLY A 26 -19.41 15.07 -6.67
C GLY A 26 -20.05 16.40 -6.26
N PHE A 27 -19.41 17.49 -6.61
CA PHE A 27 -19.88 18.85 -6.36
C PHE A 27 -19.91 19.67 -7.63
N GLU A 28 -20.87 20.61 -7.68
CA GLU A 28 -21.03 21.66 -8.65
C GLU A 28 -20.79 23.01 -7.96
N ASP A 29 -19.84 23.80 -8.42
CA ASP A 29 -19.42 25.05 -7.76
C ASP A 29 -20.15 26.29 -8.30
N LEU A 30 -20.76 26.20 -9.49
CA LEU A 30 -21.44 27.28 -10.11
C LEU A 30 -22.97 27.28 -9.86
N ASP A 31 -23.60 28.44 -10.12
CA ASP A 31 -25.04 28.60 -10.11
C ASP A 31 -25.67 27.79 -11.26
N ARG A 32 -26.45 26.78 -10.93
CA ARG A 32 -27.06 25.84 -11.87
C ARG A 32 -28.17 26.42 -12.71
N GLU A 33 -28.67 27.63 -12.38
CA GLU A 33 -29.56 28.41 -13.27
C GLU A 33 -28.78 29.23 -14.29
N HIS A 34 -27.49 29.56 -14.00
CA HIS A 34 -26.72 30.54 -14.77
C HIS A 34 -25.24 30.15 -14.91
N GLY A 35 -24.93 29.15 -15.72
CA GLY A 35 -23.56 28.92 -16.17
C GLY A 35 -22.88 27.63 -15.70
N SER A 36 -23.54 26.81 -14.90
CA SER A 36 -23.11 25.45 -14.62
C SER A 36 -23.31 24.54 -15.83
N ASP A 37 -22.49 23.55 -16.01
CA ASP A 37 -22.69 22.48 -17.02
C ASP A 37 -23.39 21.25 -16.41
N ASP A 38 -23.72 21.32 -15.12
CA ASP A 38 -24.50 20.32 -14.37
C ASP A 38 -23.85 18.91 -14.34
N ASP A 39 -22.53 18.81 -14.45
CA ASP A 39 -21.83 17.53 -14.51
C ASP A 39 -21.31 17.06 -13.14
N PHE A 40 -21.31 17.94 -12.11
CA PHE A 40 -20.91 17.67 -10.73
C PHE A 40 -19.47 17.20 -10.57
N ASN A 41 -18.58 17.58 -11.47
CA ASN A 41 -17.18 17.16 -11.47
C ASN A 41 -16.20 18.26 -11.03
N ASP A 42 -16.67 19.45 -10.62
CA ASP A 42 -15.82 20.55 -10.16
C ASP A 42 -14.99 20.18 -8.93
N ALA A 43 -15.54 19.33 -8.07
CA ALA A 43 -14.78 18.70 -6.99
C ALA A 43 -15.30 17.29 -6.76
N LEU A 44 -14.41 16.30 -6.87
CA LEU A 44 -14.71 14.89 -6.64
C LEU A 44 -13.98 14.39 -5.40
N PHE A 45 -14.72 13.67 -4.55
CA PHE A 45 -14.17 12.97 -3.38
C PHE A 45 -14.70 11.54 -3.38
N TYR A 46 -13.88 10.58 -2.97
CA TYR A 46 -14.35 9.24 -2.69
C TYR A 46 -14.27 8.96 -1.19
N VAL A 47 -15.14 8.08 -0.72
CA VAL A 47 -15.20 7.66 0.68
C VAL A 47 -14.97 6.17 0.76
N THR A 48 -14.00 5.79 1.55
CA THR A 48 -13.77 4.39 1.95
C THR A 48 -14.12 4.18 3.41
N SER A 49 -14.50 2.98 3.78
CA SER A 49 -14.78 2.63 5.18
C SER A 49 -14.32 1.22 5.51
N ASN A 50 -13.94 1.01 6.76
CA ASN A 50 -13.65 -0.31 7.29
C ASN A 50 -14.56 -0.56 8.53
N PRO A 51 -15.48 -1.53 8.48
CA PRO A 51 -15.81 -2.36 7.34
C PRO A 51 -16.52 -1.59 6.21
N ARG A 52 -16.38 -2.04 4.97
CA ARG A 52 -17.04 -1.44 3.79
C ARG A 52 -18.56 -1.34 3.96
N SER A 53 -19.17 -2.34 4.60
CA SER A 53 -20.61 -2.40 4.91
C SER A 53 -21.12 -1.27 5.82
N ALA A 54 -20.25 -0.42 6.36
CA ALA A 54 -20.65 0.79 7.09
C ALA A 54 -21.20 1.89 6.16
N ILE A 55 -20.92 1.81 4.86
CA ILE A 55 -21.51 2.71 3.85
C ILE A 55 -22.73 1.99 3.25
N VAL A 56 -23.87 2.69 3.29
CA VAL A 56 -25.13 2.23 2.69
C VAL A 56 -25.32 2.95 1.36
N ASN A 57 -25.42 2.19 0.27
CA ASN A 57 -25.51 2.71 -1.09
C ASN A 57 -26.95 2.81 -1.63
N ASP A 58 -27.97 2.59 -0.82
CA ASP A 58 -29.39 2.53 -1.24
C ASP A 58 -29.91 3.80 -1.93
N ALA A 59 -29.28 4.94 -1.68
CA ALA A 59 -29.67 6.23 -2.22
C ALA A 59 -28.66 6.81 -3.24
N THR A 60 -27.69 6.02 -3.67
CA THR A 60 -26.67 6.44 -4.65
C THR A 60 -27.13 6.17 -6.08
N VAL A 61 -26.57 6.93 -7.01
CA VAL A 61 -26.69 6.64 -8.45
C VAL A 61 -25.50 5.77 -8.83
N THR A 62 -25.78 4.58 -9.37
CA THR A 62 -24.71 3.66 -9.80
C THR A 62 -24.06 4.19 -11.09
N ILE A 63 -22.72 4.26 -11.08
CA ILE A 63 -21.92 4.53 -12.27
C ILE A 63 -21.81 3.22 -13.06
N THR A 64 -22.19 3.26 -14.32
CA THR A 64 -22.08 2.13 -15.24
C THR A 64 -21.00 2.42 -16.27
N TYR A 65 -19.99 1.57 -16.31
CA TYR A 65 -18.99 1.62 -17.37
C TYR A 65 -19.46 0.85 -18.60
N THR A 66 -19.15 1.36 -19.78
CA THR A 66 -19.38 0.66 -21.04
C THR A 66 -18.05 0.51 -21.74
N GLY A 67 -17.63 -0.72 -22.01
CA GLY A 67 -16.36 -1.03 -22.66
C GLY A 67 -16.22 -2.53 -22.85
N ASP A 68 -15.13 -2.92 -23.49
CA ASP A 68 -14.73 -4.31 -23.59
C ASP A 68 -14.19 -4.79 -22.23
N ASP A 69 -14.36 -6.06 -21.93
CA ASP A 69 -13.78 -6.79 -20.82
C ASP A 69 -12.97 -7.91 -21.46
N THR A 70 -11.67 -7.65 -21.65
CA THR A 70 -10.82 -8.48 -22.51
C THR A 70 -10.49 -9.82 -21.86
N ASP A 71 -10.34 -9.90 -20.56
CA ASP A 71 -9.99 -11.11 -19.84
C ASP A 71 -11.18 -11.83 -19.18
N GLY A 72 -12.34 -11.13 -19.07
CA GLY A 72 -13.61 -11.73 -18.67
C GLY A 72 -13.78 -11.85 -17.15
N ASP A 73 -13.10 -11.01 -16.35
CA ASP A 73 -13.21 -11.01 -14.89
C ASP A 73 -14.43 -10.22 -14.37
N GLY A 74 -15.10 -9.48 -15.26
CA GLY A 74 -16.27 -8.65 -14.98
C GLY A 74 -15.95 -7.16 -14.79
N ILE A 75 -14.68 -6.77 -14.93
CA ILE A 75 -14.22 -5.38 -14.90
C ILE A 75 -13.90 -4.93 -16.32
N ASN A 76 -14.43 -3.78 -16.75
CA ASN A 76 -14.20 -3.29 -18.10
C ASN A 76 -12.78 -2.70 -18.23
N ASP A 77 -12.10 -2.96 -19.36
CA ASP A 77 -10.71 -2.54 -19.64
C ASP A 77 -10.37 -1.09 -19.26
N PRO A 78 -11.23 -0.07 -19.47
CA PRO A 78 -10.93 1.31 -19.11
C PRO A 78 -10.76 1.58 -17.60
N VAL A 79 -11.22 0.66 -16.76
CA VAL A 79 -11.20 0.78 -15.29
C VAL A 79 -10.50 -0.37 -14.61
N ASP A 80 -9.86 -1.21 -15.39
CA ASP A 80 -9.08 -2.36 -14.98
C ASP A 80 -7.58 -2.05 -15.13
N ASP A 81 -6.82 -2.14 -14.04
CA ASP A 81 -5.37 -1.95 -14.07
C ASP A 81 -4.65 -3.15 -14.71
N TYR A 82 -5.35 -4.29 -14.86
CA TYR A 82 -4.83 -5.56 -15.39
C TYR A 82 -5.70 -6.17 -16.50
N PRO A 83 -6.06 -5.48 -17.58
CA PRO A 83 -7.11 -5.85 -18.54
C PRO A 83 -6.80 -7.12 -19.38
N ASN A 84 -5.81 -7.90 -19.03
CA ASN A 84 -5.44 -9.16 -19.66
C ASN A 84 -5.13 -10.26 -18.61
N ASP A 85 -5.45 -10.05 -17.34
CA ASP A 85 -5.21 -11.01 -16.24
C ASP A 85 -6.48 -11.17 -15.38
N PRO A 86 -7.33 -12.18 -15.67
CA PRO A 86 -8.62 -12.35 -15.01
C PRO A 86 -8.53 -12.67 -13.51
N THR A 87 -7.36 -12.66 -12.94
CA THR A 87 -7.14 -12.85 -11.50
C THR A 87 -6.82 -11.56 -10.77
N LYS A 88 -6.64 -10.45 -11.48
CA LYS A 88 -6.25 -9.13 -10.97
C LYS A 88 -7.13 -8.06 -11.61
N ALA A 89 -7.43 -7.00 -10.89
CA ALA A 89 -8.24 -5.90 -11.41
C ALA A 89 -7.70 -4.51 -10.98
N TYR A 90 -7.26 -4.35 -9.73
CA TYR A 90 -6.93 -3.03 -9.20
C TYR A 90 -5.62 -3.03 -8.40
N ASP A 91 -4.94 -1.89 -8.39
CA ASP A 91 -3.88 -1.58 -7.44
C ASP A 91 -4.37 -0.62 -6.36
N ASN A 92 -4.14 -0.96 -5.10
CA ASN A 92 -4.36 -0.08 -3.96
C ASN A 92 -3.03 0.23 -3.28
N PHE A 93 -2.78 1.51 -2.96
CA PHE A 93 -1.47 1.99 -2.54
C PHE A 93 -1.45 2.45 -1.09
N TYR A 94 -0.36 2.12 -0.36
CA TYR A 94 -0.15 2.61 0.99
C TYR A 94 1.29 3.12 1.17
N PRO A 95 1.48 4.33 1.74
CA PRO A 95 0.49 5.27 2.33
C PRO A 95 -0.48 5.92 1.34
N ALA A 96 -0.03 6.21 0.13
CA ALA A 96 -0.84 6.72 -0.98
C ALA A 96 -0.06 6.52 -2.28
N GLU A 97 -0.71 6.63 -3.43
CA GLU A 97 -0.06 6.51 -4.74
C GLU A 97 1.15 7.45 -4.84
N SER A 98 2.28 6.90 -5.28
CA SER A 98 3.56 7.60 -5.43
C SER A 98 4.08 8.29 -4.15
N THR A 99 3.61 7.89 -2.98
CA THR A 99 4.02 8.48 -1.68
C THR A 99 4.61 7.41 -0.77
N PHE A 100 5.87 7.60 -0.35
CA PHE A 100 6.52 6.71 0.61
C PHE A 100 6.25 7.17 2.05
N GLY A 101 6.05 6.20 2.95
CA GLY A 101 6.16 6.41 4.39
C GLY A 101 7.58 6.18 4.86
N SER A 102 7.96 6.65 6.05
CA SER A 102 9.29 6.46 6.64
C SER A 102 9.19 5.85 8.03
N LEU A 103 10.04 4.88 8.30
CA LEU A 103 10.25 4.26 9.60
C LEU A 103 11.68 4.57 10.07
N ALA A 104 11.81 4.88 11.36
CA ALA A 104 13.08 5.17 12.00
C ALA A 104 13.17 4.43 13.34
N PHE A 105 14.26 3.72 13.55
CA PHE A 105 14.41 2.80 14.67
C PHE A 105 15.63 3.11 15.50
N GLU A 106 15.53 2.73 16.81
CA GLU A 106 16.62 2.57 17.76
C GLU A 106 16.88 1.10 18.01
N ASP A 107 18.12 0.65 17.98
CA ASP A 107 18.47 -0.77 18.08
C ASP A 107 18.84 -1.25 19.50
N LEU A 108 19.01 -0.35 20.46
CA LEU A 108 19.41 -0.71 21.86
C LEU A 108 18.24 -1.07 22.77
N TRP A 109 17.00 -1.04 22.31
CA TRP A 109 15.85 -1.41 23.12
C TRP A 109 16.00 -2.86 23.67
N PRO A 110 15.71 -3.16 24.98
CA PRO A 110 15.13 -2.28 26.00
C PRO A 110 16.16 -1.41 26.77
N ASN A 111 17.41 -1.41 26.41
CA ASN A 111 18.41 -0.52 26.97
C ASN A 111 18.23 0.91 26.44
N LYS A 112 18.87 1.87 27.11
CA LYS A 112 18.86 3.24 26.62
C LYS A 112 19.81 3.41 25.46
N GLY A 113 19.25 3.81 24.31
CA GLY A 113 19.97 4.39 23.17
C GLY A 113 20.24 5.88 23.37
N ASP A 114 20.69 6.56 22.35
CA ASP A 114 20.85 8.01 22.30
C ASP A 114 19.60 8.74 21.81
N TYR A 115 18.57 7.98 21.38
CA TYR A 115 17.24 8.45 20.96
C TYR A 115 17.26 9.42 19.79
N ASP A 116 18.18 9.23 18.87
CA ASP A 116 18.26 10.03 17.64
C ASP A 116 17.54 9.36 16.45
N PHE A 117 17.04 8.11 16.62
CA PHE A 117 16.23 7.34 15.66
C PHE A 117 16.89 7.22 14.29
N ASN A 118 18.19 7.03 14.26
CA ASN A 118 18.96 6.89 13.02
C ASN A 118 19.62 5.51 12.84
N ASP A 119 19.44 4.59 13.81
CA ASP A 119 20.08 3.27 13.79
C ASP A 119 19.64 2.44 12.58
N LEU A 120 18.39 2.60 12.16
CA LEU A 120 17.88 2.11 10.88
C LEU A 120 16.77 3.03 10.40
N VAL A 121 16.92 3.59 9.19
CA VAL A 121 15.90 4.42 8.53
C VAL A 121 15.52 3.81 7.20
N VAL A 122 14.24 3.47 7.05
CA VAL A 122 13.68 2.80 5.86
C VAL A 122 12.44 3.54 5.40
N ASP A 123 12.40 3.94 4.13
CA ASP A 123 11.15 4.34 3.50
C ASP A 123 10.44 3.09 2.98
N TYR A 124 9.11 3.08 3.03
CA TYR A 124 8.28 1.96 2.60
C TYR A 124 7.15 2.40 1.69
N TYR A 125 6.77 1.50 0.80
CA TYR A 125 5.63 1.65 -0.10
C TYR A 125 5.02 0.28 -0.37
N PHE A 126 3.71 0.14 -0.17
CA PHE A 126 2.99 -1.09 -0.44
C PHE A 126 2.02 -0.89 -1.60
N THR A 127 1.91 -1.92 -2.44
CA THR A 127 0.85 -2.07 -3.44
C THR A 127 0.09 -3.36 -3.17
N GLU A 128 -1.17 -3.24 -2.80
CA GLU A 128 -2.11 -4.35 -2.72
C GLU A 128 -2.71 -4.56 -4.10
N VAL A 129 -2.41 -5.69 -4.75
CA VAL A 129 -3.03 -6.09 -6.02
C VAL A 129 -4.32 -6.83 -5.70
N LEU A 130 -5.44 -6.31 -6.17
CA LEU A 130 -6.78 -6.80 -5.87
C LEU A 130 -7.37 -7.54 -7.08
N ASN A 131 -8.21 -8.54 -6.82
CA ASN A 131 -9.09 -9.13 -7.83
C ASN A 131 -10.38 -8.31 -8.01
N ALA A 132 -11.24 -8.71 -8.94
CA ALA A 132 -12.53 -8.08 -9.21
C ALA A 132 -13.51 -8.07 -8.00
N SER A 133 -13.24 -8.90 -6.98
CA SER A 133 -14.00 -8.91 -5.72
C SER A 133 -13.39 -8.03 -4.62
N ASN A 134 -12.40 -7.19 -4.94
CA ASN A 134 -11.65 -6.37 -4.00
C ASN A 134 -10.93 -7.18 -2.90
N GLU A 135 -10.47 -8.38 -3.23
CA GLU A 135 -9.65 -9.20 -2.35
C GLU A 135 -8.18 -9.18 -2.83
N ILE A 136 -7.24 -9.10 -1.90
CA ILE A 136 -5.81 -9.03 -2.18
C ILE A 136 -5.31 -10.40 -2.68
N VAL A 137 -4.82 -10.46 -3.91
CA VAL A 137 -4.22 -11.65 -4.53
C VAL A 137 -2.69 -11.62 -4.48
N GLU A 138 -2.10 -10.42 -4.43
CA GLU A 138 -0.65 -10.22 -4.35
C GLU A 138 -0.37 -8.94 -3.53
N LEU A 139 0.68 -8.97 -2.71
CA LEU A 139 1.19 -7.80 -2.01
C LEU A 139 2.61 -7.52 -2.49
N LYS A 140 2.82 -6.34 -3.07
CA LYS A 140 4.15 -5.83 -3.41
C LYS A 140 4.59 -4.82 -2.37
N ALA A 141 5.86 -4.78 -2.04
CA ALA A 141 6.41 -3.80 -1.10
C ALA A 141 7.81 -3.37 -1.54
N ASP A 142 8.01 -2.06 -1.63
CA ASP A 142 9.31 -1.46 -1.88
C ASP A 142 9.84 -0.81 -0.60
N PHE A 143 11.05 -1.18 -0.22
CA PHE A 143 11.75 -0.64 0.93
C PHE A 143 13.03 0.05 0.49
N ILE A 144 13.13 1.36 0.71
CA ILE A 144 14.31 2.14 0.41
C ILE A 144 15.11 2.32 1.69
N LEU A 145 16.27 1.69 1.75
CA LEU A 145 17.17 1.82 2.89
C LEU A 145 17.90 3.17 2.81
N LYS A 146 17.56 4.10 3.72
CA LYS A 146 18.01 5.50 3.69
C LYS A 146 19.29 5.72 4.48
N ALA A 147 19.37 5.17 5.69
CA ALA A 147 20.46 5.41 6.62
C ALA A 147 20.60 4.28 7.65
N THR A 148 21.81 4.14 8.19
CA THR A 148 22.08 3.33 9.39
C THR A 148 23.19 3.94 10.22
N GLY A 149 22.87 4.32 11.47
CA GLY A 149 23.76 4.86 12.49
C GLY A 149 24.31 3.83 13.47
N ALA A 150 23.86 2.58 13.36
CA ALA A 150 24.14 1.52 14.30
C ALA A 150 25.51 0.87 14.11
N THR A 151 26.03 0.30 15.21
CA THR A 151 27.16 -0.65 15.18
C THR A 151 26.70 -2.05 14.80
N TYR A 152 25.44 -2.40 15.15
CA TYR A 152 24.87 -3.71 14.86
C TYR A 152 24.53 -3.88 13.38
N GLU A 153 24.55 -5.13 12.94
CA GLU A 153 24.14 -5.54 11.59
C GLU A 153 22.64 -5.81 11.61
N ASN A 154 21.85 -4.73 11.72
CA ASN A 154 20.40 -4.80 11.85
C ASN A 154 19.76 -5.49 10.66
N GLY A 155 18.79 -6.38 10.92
CA GLY A 155 17.86 -6.91 9.95
C GLY A 155 16.54 -6.13 9.97
N PHE A 156 15.74 -6.27 8.92
CA PHE A 156 14.41 -5.70 8.82
C PHE A 156 13.44 -6.69 8.20
N GLY A 157 12.24 -6.75 8.75
CA GLY A 157 11.14 -7.57 8.28
C GLY A 157 9.82 -7.08 8.85
N PHE A 158 8.72 -7.64 8.36
CA PHE A 158 7.39 -7.32 8.82
C PHE A 158 6.52 -8.58 8.95
N GLU A 159 5.54 -8.52 9.84
CA GLU A 159 4.59 -9.60 10.11
C GLU A 159 3.25 -9.30 9.46
N LEU A 160 2.67 -10.30 8.80
CA LEU A 160 1.28 -10.27 8.33
C LEU A 160 0.36 -10.91 9.37
N GLY A 161 -0.90 -10.49 9.42
CA GLY A 161 -1.90 -11.01 10.35
C GLY A 161 -2.31 -12.48 10.12
N ILE A 162 -1.83 -13.10 9.04
CA ILE A 162 -2.15 -14.45 8.59
C ILE A 162 -1.09 -15.48 9.01
N THR A 163 -1.39 -16.77 8.87
CA THR A 163 -0.45 -17.85 9.16
C THR A 163 0.47 -18.15 7.95
N PRO A 164 1.68 -18.74 8.16
CA PRO A 164 2.62 -19.01 7.07
C PRO A 164 2.09 -19.88 5.94
N ASP A 165 1.17 -20.79 6.21
CA ASP A 165 0.54 -21.69 5.23
C ASP A 165 -0.44 -20.98 4.28
N GLN A 166 -0.86 -19.76 4.60
CA GLN A 166 -1.68 -18.91 3.73
C GLN A 166 -0.85 -18.14 2.68
N VAL A 167 0.47 -18.20 2.79
CA VAL A 167 1.42 -17.63 1.82
C VAL A 167 1.86 -18.69 0.83
N THR A 168 1.72 -18.44 -0.47
CA THR A 168 2.25 -19.31 -1.53
C THR A 168 3.74 -19.10 -1.70
N SER A 169 4.17 -17.83 -1.77
CA SER A 169 5.57 -17.48 -1.93
C SER A 169 5.87 -16.06 -1.49
N ILE A 170 7.08 -15.86 -0.99
CA ILE A 170 7.73 -14.56 -0.82
C ILE A 170 8.99 -14.54 -1.66
N SER A 171 9.18 -13.50 -2.45
CA SER A 171 10.39 -13.28 -3.24
C SER A 171 10.96 -11.88 -3.00
N GLY A 172 12.26 -11.71 -3.28
CA GLY A 172 12.96 -10.44 -3.12
C GLY A 172 13.71 -10.26 -1.80
N SER A 173 13.53 -11.16 -0.81
CA SER A 173 14.30 -11.15 0.44
C SER A 173 15.80 -11.25 0.22
N ASN A 174 16.57 -10.44 0.94
CA ASN A 174 18.04 -10.44 0.87
C ASN A 174 18.62 -11.02 2.17
N ILE A 175 18.93 -12.31 2.17
CA ILE A 175 19.45 -13.02 3.34
C ILE A 175 20.93 -13.35 3.09
N PHE A 176 21.81 -12.75 3.87
CA PHE A 176 23.28 -12.83 3.73
C PHE A 176 23.92 -13.74 4.77
N GLY A 177 23.29 -13.89 5.95
CA GLY A 177 23.80 -14.61 7.10
C GLY A 177 23.04 -15.90 7.40
N SER A 178 23.17 -16.36 8.65
CA SER A 178 22.50 -17.55 9.18
C SER A 178 21.60 -17.24 10.38
N ALA A 179 21.39 -15.96 10.69
CA ALA A 179 20.55 -15.54 11.81
C ALA A 179 19.06 -15.81 11.52
N VAL A 180 18.67 -15.73 10.25
CA VAL A 180 17.31 -15.99 9.77
C VAL A 180 17.29 -17.30 8.97
N THR A 181 16.25 -18.09 9.17
CA THR A 181 15.97 -19.29 8.37
C THR A 181 14.62 -19.10 7.69
N LEU A 182 14.59 -19.19 6.37
CA LEU A 182 13.34 -19.14 5.60
C LEU A 182 12.81 -20.56 5.35
N THR A 183 11.49 -20.67 5.28
CA THR A 183 10.78 -21.86 4.84
C THR A 183 10.77 -21.95 3.31
N GLU A 184 10.20 -23.01 2.73
CA GLU A 184 10.10 -23.18 1.28
C GLU A 184 9.31 -22.05 0.58
N ASN A 185 8.30 -21.50 1.26
CA ASN A 185 7.49 -20.39 0.71
C ASN A 185 8.07 -19.00 1.00
N GLY A 186 9.24 -18.91 1.64
CA GLY A 186 9.95 -17.67 1.91
C GLY A 186 9.54 -16.96 3.22
N THR A 187 8.61 -17.50 4.00
CA THR A 187 8.32 -16.99 5.35
C THR A 187 9.44 -17.35 6.33
N GLU A 188 9.64 -16.55 7.38
CA GLU A 188 10.58 -16.90 8.45
C GLU A 188 10.10 -18.16 9.18
N ALA A 189 11.04 -19.09 9.42
CA ALA A 189 10.74 -20.36 10.08
C ALA A 189 10.42 -20.18 11.57
N ASN A 190 9.60 -21.09 12.11
CA ASN A 190 9.20 -21.16 13.51
C ASN A 190 8.38 -19.96 14.01
N GLN A 191 7.79 -19.18 13.13
CA GLN A 191 6.84 -18.12 13.46
C GLN A 191 5.40 -18.66 13.41
N THR A 192 4.52 -18.08 14.25
CA THR A 192 3.09 -18.42 14.27
C THR A 192 2.29 -17.65 13.24
N LYS A 193 2.79 -16.50 12.84
CA LYS A 193 2.28 -15.66 11.78
C LYS A 193 3.27 -15.58 10.63
N ALA A 194 2.80 -15.21 9.45
CA ALA A 194 3.65 -15.03 8.29
C ALA A 194 4.57 -13.82 8.48
N VAL A 195 5.84 -14.07 8.69
CA VAL A 195 6.88 -13.04 8.77
C VAL A 195 7.66 -13.02 7.45
N CYS A 196 7.71 -11.87 6.83
CA CYS A 196 8.51 -11.57 5.67
C CYS A 196 9.79 -10.85 6.10
N MET A 197 10.93 -11.49 5.91
CA MET A 197 12.23 -10.85 6.10
C MET A 197 12.61 -10.11 4.81
N VAL A 198 12.83 -8.80 4.92
CA VAL A 198 13.29 -7.97 3.80
C VAL A 198 14.78 -8.14 3.60
N PHE A 199 15.54 -8.01 4.69
CA PHE A 199 16.98 -8.34 4.76
C PHE A 199 17.36 -8.73 6.20
N ASP A 200 18.41 -9.54 6.35
CA ASP A 200 18.94 -9.94 7.65
C ASP A 200 20.20 -9.16 8.06
N ASN A 201 20.77 -8.36 7.17
CA ASN A 201 21.96 -7.55 7.42
C ASN A 201 21.94 -6.27 6.57
N VAL A 202 21.80 -5.13 7.23
CA VAL A 202 21.76 -3.81 6.60
C VAL A 202 23.00 -3.50 5.74
N TYR A 203 24.17 -3.96 6.19
CA TYR A 203 25.45 -3.76 5.49
C TYR A 203 25.65 -4.68 4.30
N GLY A 204 24.78 -5.66 4.12
CA GLY A 204 24.68 -6.43 2.89
C GLY A 204 23.94 -5.67 1.78
N ILE A 205 23.09 -4.70 2.15
CA ILE A 205 22.35 -3.83 1.22
C ILE A 205 23.16 -2.56 0.93
N MET A 206 23.57 -1.82 1.99
CA MET A 206 24.31 -0.58 1.84
C MET A 206 25.72 -0.71 2.43
N SER A 207 26.73 -0.49 1.61
CA SER A 207 28.12 -0.55 2.05
C SER A 207 28.44 0.59 3.03
N ARG A 208 29.00 0.23 4.19
CA ARG A 208 29.45 1.19 5.19
C ARG A 208 30.71 1.92 4.72
N PRO A 209 30.73 3.26 4.68
CA PRO A 209 31.95 4.02 4.41
C PRO A 209 32.99 3.80 5.51
N GLU A 210 34.29 3.78 5.15
CA GLU A 210 35.35 3.60 6.13
C GLU A 210 35.34 4.72 7.19
N GLY A 211 35.24 4.34 8.48
CA GLY A 211 35.24 5.27 9.61
C GLY A 211 33.94 6.02 9.88
N PHE A 212 32.87 5.73 9.12
CA PHE A 212 31.56 6.41 9.26
C PHE A 212 30.40 5.41 9.31
N TYR A 213 29.26 5.87 9.82
CA TYR A 213 27.97 5.23 9.59
C TYR A 213 27.34 5.74 8.27
N VAL A 214 26.31 5.04 7.80
CA VAL A 214 25.72 5.36 6.48
C VAL A 214 24.70 6.49 6.61
N ASN A 215 24.96 7.61 5.95
CA ASN A 215 24.06 8.78 5.80
C ASN A 215 23.54 9.41 7.12
N THR A 216 24.25 9.22 8.24
CA THR A 216 23.84 9.77 9.55
C THR A 216 24.79 10.86 10.06
N GLN A 217 25.94 11.04 9.43
CA GLN A 217 26.97 11.98 9.87
C GLN A 217 27.21 13.06 8.80
N PRO A 218 27.21 14.37 9.14
CA PRO A 218 27.29 15.45 8.15
C PRO A 218 28.56 15.42 7.26
N ASP A 219 29.67 14.95 7.81
CA ASP A 219 30.97 14.92 7.12
C ASP A 219 31.26 13.56 6.44
N ALA A 220 30.33 12.61 6.53
CA ALA A 220 30.49 11.30 5.91
C ALA A 220 30.24 11.36 4.40
N PRO A 221 30.92 10.50 3.62
CA PRO A 221 30.55 10.31 2.22
C PRO A 221 29.09 9.84 2.10
N TYR A 222 28.32 10.51 1.25
CA TYR A 222 26.94 10.10 0.98
C TYR A 222 26.90 8.78 0.21
N VAL A 223 26.12 7.85 0.71
CA VAL A 223 25.83 6.56 0.06
C VAL A 223 24.45 6.64 -0.56
N ILE A 224 24.33 6.29 -1.84
CA ILE A 224 23.04 6.28 -2.54
C ILE A 224 22.16 5.22 -1.89
N PRO A 225 20.93 5.57 -1.47
CA PRO A 225 19.95 4.60 -0.95
C PRO A 225 19.69 3.46 -1.94
N ASP A 226 19.56 2.24 -1.42
CA ASP A 226 19.23 1.06 -2.21
C ASP A 226 17.80 0.61 -1.90
N THR A 227 17.15 -0.05 -2.86
CA THR A 227 15.77 -0.49 -2.77
C THR A 227 15.70 -2.01 -2.77
N VAL A 228 14.94 -2.56 -1.82
CA VAL A 228 14.57 -3.98 -1.79
C VAL A 228 13.11 -4.10 -2.10
N SER A 229 12.79 -4.79 -3.19
CA SER A 229 11.40 -5.05 -3.61
C SER A 229 10.99 -6.46 -3.23
N ILE A 230 9.88 -6.57 -2.51
CA ILE A 230 9.28 -7.83 -2.06
C ILE A 230 7.99 -8.08 -2.83
N VAL A 231 7.75 -9.33 -3.20
CA VAL A 231 6.46 -9.76 -3.74
C VAL A 231 5.98 -10.96 -2.93
N ILE A 232 4.75 -10.89 -2.44
CA ILE A 232 4.07 -11.93 -1.66
C ILE A 232 2.83 -12.38 -2.42
N SER A 233 2.72 -13.68 -2.70
CA SER A 233 1.52 -14.30 -3.27
C SER A 233 0.84 -15.17 -2.24
N PHE A 234 -0.50 -15.22 -2.26
CA PHE A 234 -1.29 -15.93 -1.26
C PHE A 234 -1.89 -17.22 -1.84
N THR A 235 -2.15 -18.20 -0.97
CA THR A 235 -2.79 -19.47 -1.35
C THR A 235 -4.26 -19.30 -1.72
N GLN A 236 -4.88 -18.28 -1.18
CA GLN A 236 -6.24 -17.80 -1.49
C GLN A 236 -6.24 -16.28 -1.37
N PRO A 237 -7.12 -15.56 -2.09
CA PRO A 237 -7.29 -14.12 -1.92
C PRO A 237 -7.53 -13.75 -0.44
N GLN A 238 -7.01 -12.60 -0.02
CA GLN A 238 -7.06 -12.14 1.36
C GLN A 238 -7.88 -10.84 1.47
N LEU A 239 -8.61 -10.69 2.58
CA LEU A 239 -9.16 -9.39 2.93
C LEU A 239 -8.06 -8.54 3.58
N SER A 240 -8.00 -7.24 3.29
CA SER A 240 -7.00 -6.31 3.85
C SER A 240 -6.99 -6.36 5.39
N VAL A 241 -8.16 -6.49 6.03
CA VAL A 241 -8.29 -6.62 7.49
C VAL A 241 -7.54 -7.83 8.08
N ASN A 242 -7.34 -8.88 7.29
CA ASN A 242 -6.63 -10.09 7.74
C ASN A 242 -5.11 -9.92 7.70
N LEU A 243 -4.59 -9.07 6.84
CA LEU A 243 -3.14 -8.84 6.70
C LEU A 243 -2.58 -7.95 7.82
N GLY A 244 -3.43 -7.17 8.48
CA GLY A 244 -3.03 -6.17 9.46
C GLY A 244 -2.96 -4.78 8.84
N THR A 245 -2.80 -3.76 9.69
CA THR A 245 -2.57 -2.38 9.22
C THR A 245 -1.08 -2.18 8.95
N PRO A 246 -0.70 -1.65 7.78
CA PRO A 246 0.65 -1.15 7.57
C PRO A 246 1.04 -0.08 8.60
N PRO A 247 2.32 0.14 8.85
CA PRO A 247 2.82 1.06 9.88
C PRO A 247 2.48 2.53 9.60
#